data_3023e7548dfe7fb0e4eda2a802bc4807
#
_entry.id   3023e7548dfe7fb0e4eda2a802bc4807
#
_cell.length_a   1.000
_cell.length_b   1.000
_cell.length_c   1.000
_cell.angle_alpha   90.00
_cell.angle_beta   90.00
_cell.angle_gamma   90.00
#
_symmetry.space_group_name_H-M   'P 1'
#
loop_
_entity.id
_entity.type
_entity.pdbx_description
1 polymer ?
#
loop_
_entity_poly.entity_id
_entity_poly.type
_entity_poly.pdbx_seq_one_letter_code
_entity_poly.pdbx_strand_id
1 'polypeptide(L)'
;MSAPMIGDPAPDDGRGIAQRISLHYAALFLVPGVYLPFFAAWLESRGLHPTEISIMLSVGILMRLLAGPVAAHAVDRSGRRKTAVILLAWVSIASFALLGWVDGFIAMLLVWIVHSAAWAPITPFSDNIALLAATRHKLDYGRMRLWGSLGFLGAAYLSGLWLKGRDADWIFILLLAGLLLLVAASYLLPDLRLPLAKPRAAAPALLLLRQRRFLLFVGATACLQASHAAFYTFGTLHWRSLGHSDAAIGLLWAEGVLAEIVLFAFARHLPAKLGGTGLLLIAAAGGLLRWSITAGAEDYLLLVLLQALHAATFGAAHIGAMRLLSDGCAPDASATAQSLYSAANSSMLALATLAVGPIFALGGGAIYWAMVLLSLCGGLCALLLWRRRDNLQFIAT
;
A
#
# COMPACT_ATOMS: atom_id res chain seq x y z
N MET A 1 13.11 54.84 -12.77
CA MET A 1 12.11 54.50 -11.72
C MET A 1 11.72 53.04 -11.92
N SER A 2 12.34 52.15 -11.16
CA SER A 2 12.06 50.70 -11.21
C SER A 2 10.82 50.42 -10.36
N ALA A 3 9.82 49.75 -10.94
CA ALA A 3 8.62 49.33 -10.23
C ALA A 3 9.00 48.39 -9.06
N PRO A 4 8.32 48.48 -7.90
CA PRO A 4 8.57 47.56 -6.78
C PRO A 4 8.16 46.15 -7.20
N MET A 5 9.11 45.22 -7.15
CA MET A 5 8.86 43.78 -7.24
C MET A 5 7.93 43.41 -6.08
N ILE A 6 6.80 42.78 -6.41
CA ILE A 6 5.87 42.23 -5.45
C ILE A 6 6.70 41.26 -4.55
N GLY A 7 6.75 41.61 -3.27
CA GLY A 7 7.58 40.90 -2.29
C GLY A 7 7.40 39.38 -2.34
N ASP A 8 8.51 38.66 -2.46
CA ASP A 8 8.55 37.27 -2.19
C ASP A 8 7.93 37.04 -0.79
N PRO A 9 6.98 36.11 -0.65
CA PRO A 9 6.50 35.76 0.68
C PRO A 9 7.70 35.36 1.54
N ALA A 10 7.73 35.85 2.78
CA ALA A 10 8.79 35.54 3.75
C ALA A 10 9.20 34.07 3.64
N PRO A 11 10.49 33.73 3.70
CA PRO A 11 10.96 32.36 3.51
C PRO A 11 10.22 31.47 4.51
N ASP A 12 9.27 30.69 4.00
CA ASP A 12 8.51 29.73 4.80
C ASP A 12 9.58 28.79 5.42
N ASP A 13 9.74 28.82 6.74
CA ASP A 13 10.76 28.10 7.44
C ASP A 13 10.62 26.63 7.02
N GLY A 14 11.64 26.04 6.41
CA GLY A 14 11.59 24.66 5.91
C GLY A 14 11.09 23.66 6.96
N ARG A 15 11.26 24.00 8.27
CA ARG A 15 10.67 23.24 9.39
C ARG A 15 9.14 23.28 9.38
N GLY A 16 8.53 24.42 9.14
CA GLY A 16 7.07 24.54 9.06
C GLY A 16 6.48 23.74 7.91
N ILE A 17 7.16 23.71 6.75
CA ILE A 17 6.77 22.88 5.61
C ILE A 17 6.88 21.40 5.96
N ALA A 18 7.98 20.96 6.59
CA ALA A 18 8.17 19.57 6.98
C ALA A 18 7.09 19.12 7.97
N GLN A 19 6.75 19.95 8.97
CA GLN A 19 5.70 19.65 9.95
C GLN A 19 4.33 19.49 9.28
N ARG A 20 3.94 20.38 8.38
CA ARG A 20 2.66 20.32 7.65
C ARG A 20 2.55 19.06 6.79
N ILE A 21 3.61 18.67 6.09
CA ILE A 21 3.67 17.44 5.30
C ILE A 21 3.63 16.21 6.22
N SER A 22 4.33 16.23 7.34
CA SER A 22 4.32 15.13 8.34
C SER A 22 2.93 14.92 8.93
N LEU A 23 2.23 15.99 9.30
CA LEU A 23 0.85 15.93 9.79
C LEU A 23 -0.10 15.37 8.72
N HIS A 24 0.07 15.79 7.46
CA HIS A 24 -0.71 15.23 6.37
C HIS A 24 -0.46 13.73 6.19
N TYR A 25 0.79 13.27 6.25
CA TYR A 25 1.09 11.83 6.20
C TYR A 25 0.50 11.06 7.38
N ALA A 26 0.57 11.61 8.59
CA ALA A 26 -0.05 10.97 9.74
C ALA A 26 -1.56 10.78 9.52
N ALA A 27 -2.28 11.83 9.09
CA ALA A 27 -3.70 11.76 8.78
C ALA A 27 -4.01 10.82 7.59
N LEU A 28 -3.20 10.87 6.52
CA LEU A 28 -3.37 10.00 5.34
C LEU A 28 -3.27 8.53 5.71
N PHE A 29 -2.31 8.16 6.56
CA PHE A 29 -2.07 6.76 6.92
C PHE A 29 -2.87 6.27 8.13
N LEU A 30 -3.50 7.17 8.87
CA LEU A 30 -4.49 6.80 9.88
C LEU A 30 -5.66 6.02 9.24
N VAL A 31 -6.13 6.45 8.06
CA VAL A 31 -7.23 5.78 7.36
C VAL A 31 -6.90 4.31 7.03
N PRO A 32 -5.82 3.96 6.32
CA PRO A 32 -5.47 2.56 6.09
C PRO A 32 -5.11 1.81 7.38
N GLY A 33 -4.69 2.49 8.45
CA GLY A 33 -4.46 1.87 9.75
C GLY A 33 -5.73 1.34 10.41
N VAL A 34 -6.89 1.92 10.13
CA VAL A 34 -8.21 1.39 10.54
C VAL A 34 -8.79 0.47 9.46
N TYR A 35 -8.66 0.88 8.19
CA TYR A 35 -9.24 0.21 7.04
C TYR A 35 -8.74 -1.22 6.86
N LEU A 36 -7.41 -1.42 6.81
CA LEU A 36 -6.85 -2.76 6.57
C LEU A 36 -7.23 -3.76 7.65
N PRO A 37 -7.15 -3.44 8.95
CA PRO A 37 -7.55 -4.38 9.98
C PRO A 37 -9.06 -4.63 10.03
N PHE A 38 -9.90 -3.62 9.89
CA PHE A 38 -11.27 -3.72 10.39
C PHE A 38 -12.36 -3.54 9.34
N PHE A 39 -12.08 -3.01 8.14
CA PHE A 39 -13.13 -2.69 7.18
C PHE A 39 -13.89 -3.93 6.67
N ALA A 40 -13.23 -5.06 6.48
CA ALA A 40 -13.90 -6.31 6.11
C ALA A 40 -14.91 -6.77 7.18
N ALA A 41 -14.60 -6.53 8.46
CA ALA A 41 -15.52 -6.84 9.55
C ALA A 41 -16.75 -5.93 9.58
N TRP A 42 -16.61 -4.66 9.17
CA TRP A 42 -17.76 -3.80 8.98
C TRP A 42 -18.60 -4.23 7.79
N LEU A 43 -18.00 -4.63 6.67
CA LEU A 43 -18.74 -5.15 5.51
C LEU A 43 -19.52 -6.43 5.87
N GLU A 44 -18.92 -7.33 6.65
CA GLU A 44 -19.60 -8.52 7.17
C GLU A 44 -20.80 -8.15 8.05
N SER A 45 -20.66 -7.16 8.96
CA SER A 45 -21.77 -6.68 9.81
C SER A 45 -22.92 -6.03 9.01
N ARG A 46 -22.63 -5.55 7.78
CA ARG A 46 -23.63 -5.07 6.81
C ARG A 46 -24.28 -6.20 6.00
N GLY A 47 -23.99 -7.46 6.35
CA GLY A 47 -24.59 -8.64 5.73
C GLY A 47 -23.94 -9.11 4.44
N LEU A 48 -22.74 -8.59 4.08
CA LEU A 48 -22.03 -9.04 2.90
C LEU A 48 -21.36 -10.41 3.16
N HIS A 49 -21.52 -11.32 2.20
CA HIS A 49 -20.84 -12.61 2.22
C HIS A 49 -19.35 -12.47 1.89
N PRO A 50 -18.48 -13.42 2.31
CA PRO A 50 -17.04 -13.36 2.03
C PRO A 50 -16.68 -13.13 0.57
N THR A 51 -17.42 -13.72 -0.36
CA THR A 51 -17.22 -13.51 -1.80
C THR A 51 -17.51 -12.07 -2.21
N GLU A 52 -18.57 -11.45 -1.70
CA GLU A 52 -18.92 -10.05 -1.97
C GLU A 52 -17.90 -9.09 -1.40
N ILE A 53 -17.42 -9.36 -0.16
CA ILE A 53 -16.33 -8.60 0.48
C ILE A 53 -15.07 -8.66 -0.40
N SER A 54 -14.70 -9.85 -0.85
CA SER A 54 -13.50 -10.02 -1.69
C SER A 54 -13.63 -9.32 -3.06
N ILE A 55 -14.81 -9.32 -3.67
CA ILE A 55 -15.08 -8.55 -4.89
C ILE A 55 -14.92 -7.06 -4.64
N MET A 56 -15.53 -6.51 -3.58
CA MET A 56 -15.41 -5.09 -3.25
C MET A 56 -13.95 -4.68 -3.06
N LEU A 57 -13.20 -5.41 -2.24
CA LEU A 57 -11.80 -5.07 -1.95
C LEU A 57 -10.91 -5.23 -3.20
N SER A 58 -11.14 -6.26 -4.00
CA SER A 58 -10.45 -6.48 -5.28
C SER A 58 -10.69 -5.33 -6.25
N VAL A 59 -11.95 -4.90 -6.42
CA VAL A 59 -12.30 -3.75 -7.26
C VAL A 59 -11.62 -2.47 -6.76
N GLY A 60 -11.56 -2.25 -5.44
CA GLY A 60 -10.82 -1.13 -4.85
C GLY A 60 -9.33 -1.14 -5.21
N ILE A 61 -8.69 -2.31 -5.24
CA ILE A 61 -7.29 -2.45 -5.67
C ILE A 61 -7.15 -2.15 -7.17
N LEU A 62 -8.07 -2.63 -8.01
CA LEU A 62 -8.05 -2.37 -9.47
C LEU A 62 -8.27 -0.89 -9.80
N MET A 63 -9.05 -0.15 -9.01
CA MET A 63 -9.23 1.29 -9.20
C MET A 63 -7.91 2.06 -9.12
N ARG A 64 -6.91 1.57 -8.40
CA ARG A 64 -5.56 2.18 -8.37
C ARG A 64 -4.88 2.16 -9.75
N LEU A 65 -5.11 1.11 -10.53
CA LEU A 65 -4.55 0.99 -11.88
C LEU A 65 -5.21 1.94 -12.88
N LEU A 66 -6.51 2.19 -12.73
CA LEU A 66 -7.30 2.97 -13.68
C LEU A 66 -7.33 4.46 -13.31
N ALA A 67 -7.66 4.77 -12.06
CA ALA A 67 -7.86 6.15 -11.62
C ALA A 67 -6.54 6.91 -11.46
N GLY A 68 -5.45 6.24 -11.05
CA GLY A 68 -4.15 6.87 -10.86
C GLY A 68 -3.63 7.58 -12.12
N PRO A 69 -3.47 6.89 -13.25
CA PRO A 69 -3.02 7.50 -14.51
C PRO A 69 -3.95 8.60 -15.04
N VAL A 70 -5.27 8.41 -14.94
CA VAL A 70 -6.25 9.42 -15.37
C VAL A 70 -6.13 10.69 -14.55
N ALA A 71 -6.06 10.56 -13.21
CA ALA A 71 -5.90 11.71 -12.33
C ALA A 71 -4.54 12.38 -12.53
N ALA A 72 -3.46 11.62 -12.71
CA ALA A 72 -2.12 12.15 -12.98
C ALA A 72 -2.11 13.00 -14.27
N HIS A 73 -2.72 12.49 -15.35
CA HIS A 73 -2.83 13.25 -16.61
C HIS A 73 -3.58 14.57 -16.46
N ALA A 74 -4.69 14.59 -15.71
CA ALA A 74 -5.46 15.79 -15.43
C ALA A 74 -4.68 16.80 -14.58
N VAL A 75 -3.93 16.32 -13.58
CA VAL A 75 -3.13 17.14 -12.69
C VAL A 75 -1.88 17.69 -13.39
N ASP A 76 -1.22 16.88 -14.23
CA ASP A 76 -0.03 17.33 -14.94
C ASP A 76 -0.32 18.49 -15.91
N ARG A 77 -1.55 18.57 -16.47
CA ARG A 77 -2.00 19.69 -17.27
C ARG A 77 -2.26 20.97 -16.47
N SER A 78 -2.68 20.85 -15.22
CA SER A 78 -3.02 22.01 -14.37
C SER A 78 -1.88 22.44 -13.45
N GLY A 79 -0.95 21.55 -13.12
CA GLY A 79 0.12 21.74 -12.13
C GLY A 79 -0.38 21.86 -10.67
N ARG A 80 -1.71 21.74 -10.44
CA ARG A 80 -2.36 22.03 -9.15
C ARG A 80 -2.52 20.78 -8.28
N ARG A 81 -1.41 20.16 -7.85
CA ARG A 81 -1.43 18.92 -7.06
C ARG A 81 -2.15 19.04 -5.72
N LYS A 82 -1.91 20.11 -4.97
CA LYS A 82 -2.59 20.39 -3.71
C LYS A 82 -4.11 20.44 -3.87
N THR A 83 -4.59 21.19 -4.85
CA THR A 83 -6.03 21.30 -5.15
C THR A 83 -6.63 19.92 -5.48
N ALA A 84 -5.91 19.12 -6.26
CA ALA A 84 -6.34 17.77 -6.60
C ALA A 84 -6.45 16.87 -5.35
N VAL A 85 -5.46 16.90 -4.44
CA VAL A 85 -5.52 16.15 -3.18
C VAL A 85 -6.74 16.56 -2.36
N ILE A 86 -7.00 17.88 -2.22
CA ILE A 86 -8.16 18.37 -1.46
C ILE A 86 -9.48 17.92 -2.09
N LEU A 87 -9.63 18.06 -3.42
CA LEU A 87 -10.86 17.66 -4.11
C LEU A 87 -11.09 16.14 -4.01
N LEU A 88 -10.06 15.35 -4.22
CA LEU A 88 -10.12 13.90 -4.11
C LEU A 88 -10.42 13.45 -2.66
N ALA A 89 -9.87 14.12 -1.66
CA ALA A 89 -10.19 13.85 -0.26
C ALA A 89 -11.66 14.16 0.06
N TRP A 90 -12.23 15.26 -0.48
CA TRP A 90 -13.66 15.56 -0.35
C TRP A 90 -14.56 14.55 -1.06
N VAL A 91 -14.22 14.14 -2.28
CA VAL A 91 -14.98 13.08 -2.99
C VAL A 91 -14.88 11.77 -2.23
N SER A 92 -13.69 11.45 -1.70
CA SER A 92 -13.46 10.23 -0.91
C SER A 92 -14.32 10.19 0.36
N ILE A 93 -14.35 11.26 1.16
CA ILE A 93 -15.20 11.29 2.37
C ILE A 93 -16.69 11.30 2.03
N ALA A 94 -17.12 12.04 1.03
CA ALA A 94 -18.52 12.12 0.62
C ALA A 94 -19.03 10.75 0.13
N SER A 95 -18.26 10.08 -0.74
CA SER A 95 -18.60 8.74 -1.21
C SER A 95 -18.52 7.69 -0.09
N PHE A 96 -17.54 7.78 0.82
CA PHE A 96 -17.46 6.87 1.95
C PHE A 96 -18.64 7.08 2.93
N ALA A 97 -19.01 8.33 3.21
CA ALA A 97 -20.19 8.63 4.03
C ALA A 97 -21.47 8.02 3.42
N LEU A 98 -21.60 8.04 2.09
CA LEU A 98 -22.74 7.45 1.39
C LEU A 98 -22.83 5.93 1.61
N LEU A 99 -21.71 5.21 1.86
CA LEU A 99 -21.74 3.78 2.19
C LEU A 99 -22.55 3.46 3.44
N GLY A 100 -22.62 4.37 4.40
CA GLY A 100 -23.44 4.19 5.61
C GLY A 100 -24.95 4.26 5.37
N TRP A 101 -25.39 4.79 4.22
CA TRP A 101 -26.81 5.02 3.88
C TRP A 101 -27.34 4.05 2.82
N VAL A 102 -26.45 3.28 2.17
CA VAL A 102 -26.85 2.31 1.15
C VAL A 102 -26.73 0.90 1.68
N ASP A 103 -27.68 0.06 1.28
CA ASP A 103 -27.72 -1.35 1.64
C ASP A 103 -27.65 -2.23 0.39
N GLY A 104 -27.14 -3.44 0.60
CA GLY A 104 -27.01 -4.46 -0.44
C GLY A 104 -25.72 -4.30 -1.28
N PHE A 105 -25.23 -5.43 -1.71
CA PHE A 105 -23.92 -5.56 -2.37
C PHE A 105 -23.71 -4.62 -3.55
N ILE A 106 -24.67 -4.57 -4.49
CA ILE A 106 -24.50 -3.80 -5.74
C ILE A 106 -24.44 -2.29 -5.45
N ALA A 107 -25.33 -1.77 -4.58
CA ALA A 107 -25.32 -0.35 -4.24
C ALA A 107 -24.02 0.03 -3.52
N MET A 108 -23.57 -0.78 -2.55
CA MET A 108 -22.31 -0.58 -1.84
C MET A 108 -21.12 -0.66 -2.79
N LEU A 109 -21.11 -1.62 -3.74
CA LEU A 109 -20.04 -1.75 -4.73
C LEU A 109 -19.92 -0.52 -5.63
N LEU A 110 -21.03 0.03 -6.11
CA LEU A 110 -21.02 1.23 -6.96
C LEU A 110 -20.46 2.45 -6.22
N VAL A 111 -20.87 2.65 -4.98
CA VAL A 111 -20.33 3.72 -4.11
C VAL A 111 -18.85 3.49 -3.81
N TRP A 112 -18.46 2.23 -3.55
CA TRP A 112 -17.07 1.84 -3.29
C TRP A 112 -16.13 2.08 -4.48
N ILE A 113 -16.62 1.89 -5.72
CA ILE A 113 -15.87 2.22 -6.94
C ILE A 113 -15.52 3.72 -6.96
N VAL A 114 -16.50 4.59 -6.68
CA VAL A 114 -16.28 6.06 -6.65
C VAL A 114 -15.29 6.42 -5.56
N HIS A 115 -15.47 5.88 -4.34
CA HIS A 115 -14.55 6.09 -3.22
C HIS A 115 -13.11 5.68 -3.60
N SER A 116 -12.96 4.46 -4.10
CA SER A 116 -11.65 3.89 -4.43
C SER A 116 -10.95 4.65 -5.57
N ALA A 117 -11.70 5.11 -6.56
CA ALA A 117 -11.18 5.94 -7.64
C ALA A 117 -10.68 7.30 -7.14
N ALA A 118 -11.39 7.91 -6.18
CA ALA A 118 -10.97 9.16 -5.56
C ALA A 118 -9.78 8.97 -4.60
N TRP A 119 -9.77 7.88 -3.83
CA TRP A 119 -8.71 7.57 -2.87
C TRP A 119 -7.37 7.26 -3.53
N ALA A 120 -7.37 6.51 -4.63
CA ALA A 120 -6.18 5.95 -5.25
C ALA A 120 -5.07 6.97 -5.59
N PRO A 121 -5.36 8.18 -6.13
CA PRO A 121 -4.31 9.14 -6.49
C PRO A 121 -3.81 9.99 -5.31
N ILE A 122 -4.46 9.97 -4.14
CA ILE A 122 -4.11 10.86 -3.02
C ILE A 122 -2.67 10.63 -2.55
N THR A 123 -2.29 9.37 -2.30
CA THR A 123 -0.93 9.04 -1.85
C THR A 123 0.14 9.43 -2.86
N PRO A 124 0.07 9.05 -4.15
CA PRO A 124 1.04 9.47 -5.16
C PRO A 124 1.18 10.99 -5.30
N PHE A 125 0.08 11.74 -5.20
CA PHE A 125 0.16 13.21 -5.28
C PHE A 125 0.78 13.80 -4.02
N SER A 126 0.48 13.25 -2.84
CA SER A 126 1.10 13.64 -1.58
C SER A 126 2.62 13.37 -1.58
N ASP A 127 3.03 12.20 -2.08
CA ASP A 127 4.44 11.85 -2.23
C ASP A 127 5.16 12.82 -3.19
N ASN A 128 4.51 13.20 -4.28
CA ASN A 128 5.05 14.14 -5.26
C ASN A 128 5.26 15.54 -4.64
N ILE A 129 4.30 16.04 -3.85
CA ILE A 129 4.42 17.30 -3.11
C ILE A 129 5.57 17.22 -2.10
N ALA A 130 5.65 16.12 -1.35
CA ALA A 130 6.67 15.92 -0.32
C ALA A 130 8.10 15.83 -0.91
N LEU A 131 8.26 15.10 -2.02
CA LEU A 131 9.55 14.99 -2.72
C LEU A 131 9.98 16.35 -3.30
N LEU A 132 9.04 17.11 -3.85
CA LEU A 132 9.32 18.46 -4.35
C LEU A 132 9.72 19.40 -3.22
N ALA A 133 9.03 19.35 -2.07
CA ALA A 133 9.39 20.10 -0.87
C ALA A 133 10.78 19.70 -0.38
N ALA A 134 11.07 18.40 -0.32
CA ALA A 134 12.35 17.86 0.09
C ALA A 134 13.49 18.40 -0.78
N THR A 135 13.31 18.41 -2.10
CA THR A 135 14.31 18.92 -3.04
C THR A 135 14.51 20.44 -2.91
N ARG A 136 13.42 21.24 -2.84
CA ARG A 136 13.48 22.71 -2.80
C ARG A 136 14.03 23.25 -1.49
N HIS A 137 13.66 22.63 -0.38
CA HIS A 137 13.98 23.11 0.97
C HIS A 137 15.03 22.25 1.68
N LYS A 138 15.68 21.31 0.96
CA LYS A 138 16.69 20.37 1.51
C LYS A 138 16.19 19.61 2.74
N LEU A 139 14.92 19.15 2.69
CA LEU A 139 14.26 18.41 3.77
C LEU A 139 14.49 16.89 3.57
N ASP A 140 14.38 16.14 4.65
CA ASP A 140 14.44 14.69 4.63
C ASP A 140 13.04 14.11 4.36
N TYR A 141 12.82 13.59 3.14
CA TYR A 141 11.59 12.93 2.76
C TYR A 141 11.27 11.74 3.66
N GLY A 142 12.28 10.94 4.02
CA GLY A 142 12.08 9.75 4.86
C GLY A 142 11.54 10.09 6.23
N ARG A 143 12.06 11.16 6.85
CA ARG A 143 11.56 11.66 8.14
C ARG A 143 10.12 12.16 8.07
N MET A 144 9.74 12.86 7.00
CA MET A 144 8.36 13.29 6.82
C MET A 144 7.44 12.09 6.59
N ARG A 145 7.84 11.12 5.78
CA ARG A 145 7.07 9.92 5.44
C ARG A 145 6.90 8.95 6.62
N LEU A 146 7.86 8.93 7.55
CA LEU A 146 7.83 8.12 8.78
C LEU A 146 6.56 8.40 9.62
N TRP A 147 6.08 9.65 9.64
CA TRP A 147 4.84 10.00 10.34
C TRP A 147 3.62 9.27 9.79
N GLY A 148 3.63 8.90 8.52
CA GLY A 148 2.62 8.00 7.95
C GLY A 148 2.65 6.61 8.59
N SER A 149 3.83 6.00 8.73
CA SER A 149 3.96 4.69 9.38
C SER A 149 3.53 4.73 10.85
N LEU A 150 3.87 5.80 11.57
CA LEU A 150 3.43 6.01 12.95
C LEU A 150 1.92 6.23 13.03
N GLY A 151 1.33 6.97 12.06
CA GLY A 151 -0.12 7.16 11.95
C GLY A 151 -0.85 5.82 11.73
N PHE A 152 -0.35 4.99 10.82
CA PHE A 152 -0.90 3.65 10.59
C PHE A 152 -0.84 2.78 11.86
N LEU A 153 0.35 2.68 12.46
CA LEU A 153 0.59 1.86 13.65
C LEU A 153 -0.30 2.29 14.83
N GLY A 154 -0.34 3.60 15.09
CA GLY A 154 -1.19 4.16 16.13
C GLY A 154 -2.67 3.90 15.86
N ALA A 155 -3.13 4.08 14.61
CA ALA A 155 -4.52 3.84 14.24
C ALA A 155 -4.91 2.37 14.35
N ALA A 156 -4.07 1.44 13.89
CA ALA A 156 -4.35 0.00 13.99
C ALA A 156 -4.48 -0.44 15.45
N TYR A 157 -3.57 -0.01 16.30
CA TYR A 157 -3.58 -0.35 17.73
C TYR A 157 -4.73 0.32 18.48
N LEU A 158 -4.87 1.65 18.35
CA LEU A 158 -5.88 2.41 19.10
C LEU A 158 -7.31 2.08 18.66
N SER A 159 -7.53 1.84 17.35
CA SER A 159 -8.85 1.39 16.89
C SER A 159 -9.20 -0.01 17.43
N GLY A 160 -8.23 -0.93 17.49
CA GLY A 160 -8.44 -2.24 18.11
C GLY A 160 -8.84 -2.14 19.58
N LEU A 161 -8.16 -1.27 20.35
CA LEU A 161 -8.52 -0.99 21.74
C LEU A 161 -9.93 -0.40 21.85
N TRP A 162 -10.27 0.56 20.96
CA TRP A 162 -11.56 1.24 20.97
C TRP A 162 -12.70 0.30 20.60
N LEU A 163 -12.48 -0.60 19.64
CA LEU A 163 -13.51 -1.52 19.13
C LEU A 163 -13.82 -2.68 20.08
N LYS A 164 -12.98 -2.95 21.07
CA LYS A 164 -13.20 -4.05 22.02
C LYS A 164 -14.58 -3.93 22.69
N GLY A 165 -15.47 -4.89 22.40
CA GLY A 165 -16.82 -4.95 22.98
C GLY A 165 -17.79 -3.88 22.45
N ARG A 166 -17.48 -3.26 21.32
CA ARG A 166 -18.34 -2.24 20.67
C ARG A 166 -18.87 -2.78 19.34
N ASP A 167 -19.94 -2.16 18.86
CA ASP A 167 -20.55 -2.48 17.58
C ASP A 167 -19.62 -2.18 16.40
N ALA A 168 -19.76 -2.93 15.33
CA ALA A 168 -18.96 -2.78 14.12
C ALA A 168 -19.15 -1.39 13.44
N ASP A 169 -20.25 -0.70 13.70
CA ASP A 169 -20.50 0.65 13.18
C ASP A 169 -19.45 1.68 13.65
N TRP A 170 -18.78 1.44 14.76
CA TRP A 170 -17.65 2.25 15.18
C TRP A 170 -16.48 2.20 14.20
N ILE A 171 -16.32 1.11 13.45
CA ILE A 171 -15.30 1.02 12.38
C ILE A 171 -15.59 2.08 11.32
N PHE A 172 -16.83 2.19 10.89
CA PHE A 172 -17.27 3.19 9.92
C PHE A 172 -17.06 4.63 10.43
N ILE A 173 -17.42 4.88 11.70
CA ILE A 173 -17.23 6.19 12.36
C ILE A 173 -15.73 6.56 12.42
N LEU A 174 -14.86 5.63 12.81
CA LEU A 174 -13.42 5.85 12.88
C LEU A 174 -12.83 6.15 11.50
N LEU A 175 -13.30 5.47 10.45
CA LEU A 175 -12.88 5.72 9.07
C LEU A 175 -13.35 7.09 8.58
N LEU A 176 -14.59 7.49 8.87
CA LEU A 176 -15.09 8.84 8.56
C LEU A 176 -14.28 9.92 9.28
N ALA A 177 -13.99 9.72 10.58
CA ALA A 177 -13.17 10.65 11.35
C ALA A 177 -11.77 10.77 10.76
N GLY A 178 -11.15 9.64 10.37
CA GLY A 178 -9.85 9.62 9.69
C GLY A 178 -9.87 10.36 8.35
N LEU A 179 -10.91 10.16 7.54
CA LEU A 179 -11.09 10.88 6.27
C LEU A 179 -11.31 12.38 6.48
N LEU A 180 -12.04 12.78 7.51
CA LEU A 180 -12.22 14.19 7.88
C LEU A 180 -10.89 14.84 8.29
N LEU A 181 -10.09 14.13 9.09
CA LEU A 181 -8.75 14.58 9.47
C LEU A 181 -7.84 14.69 8.23
N LEU A 182 -7.94 13.77 7.28
CA LEU A 182 -7.21 13.85 6.02
C LEU A 182 -7.63 15.07 5.21
N VAL A 183 -8.93 15.35 5.09
CA VAL A 183 -9.42 16.57 4.42
C VAL A 183 -8.81 17.81 5.08
N ALA A 184 -8.90 17.93 6.40
CA ALA A 184 -8.33 19.05 7.15
C ALA A 184 -6.82 19.19 6.94
N ALA A 185 -6.08 18.07 7.04
CA ALA A 185 -4.63 18.03 6.86
C ALA A 185 -4.21 18.35 5.41
N SER A 186 -5.05 18.06 4.42
CA SER A 186 -4.76 18.37 3.01
C SER A 186 -4.69 19.87 2.73
N TYR A 187 -5.42 20.69 3.48
CA TYR A 187 -5.30 22.15 3.40
C TYR A 187 -3.96 22.67 3.91
N LEU A 188 -3.28 21.91 4.79
CA LEU A 188 -1.96 22.27 5.30
C LEU A 188 -0.83 22.06 4.28
N LEU A 189 -1.04 21.23 3.26
CA LEU A 189 -0.04 20.98 2.23
C LEU A 189 0.46 22.27 1.58
N PRO A 190 1.76 22.40 1.28
CA PRO A 190 2.28 23.53 0.54
C PRO A 190 1.79 23.50 -0.92
N ASP A 191 1.45 24.67 -1.50
CA ASP A 191 1.10 24.78 -2.91
C ASP A 191 2.37 24.91 -3.76
N LEU A 192 3.01 23.79 -4.01
CA LEU A 192 4.24 23.73 -4.80
C LEU A 192 3.89 23.36 -6.25
N ARG A 193 4.13 24.31 -7.15
CA ARG A 193 3.91 24.09 -8.59
C ARG A 193 5.21 23.69 -9.27
N LEU A 194 5.13 22.68 -10.12
CA LEU A 194 6.21 22.34 -11.06
C LEU A 194 5.93 23.00 -12.40
N PRO A 195 6.96 23.47 -13.11
CA PRO A 195 6.84 23.71 -14.55
C PRO A 195 6.32 22.43 -15.22
N LEU A 196 5.46 22.61 -16.22
CA LEU A 196 4.95 21.49 -17.01
C LEU A 196 6.14 20.69 -17.56
N ALA A 197 6.27 19.45 -17.13
CA ALA A 197 7.32 18.57 -17.61
C ALA A 197 7.06 18.25 -19.08
N LYS A 198 8.08 18.44 -19.93
CA LYS A 198 8.01 17.93 -21.30
C LYS A 198 7.88 16.40 -21.23
N PRO A 199 6.96 15.80 -22.00
CA PRO A 199 6.85 14.34 -22.05
C PRO A 199 8.23 13.76 -22.41
N ARG A 200 8.79 12.96 -21.52
CA ARG A 200 9.94 12.12 -21.87
C ARG A 200 9.41 10.94 -22.69
N ALA A 201 10.09 10.63 -23.79
CA ALA A 201 9.83 9.39 -24.49
C ALA A 201 10.02 8.22 -23.51
N ALA A 202 8.94 7.51 -23.22
CA ALA A 202 9.02 6.31 -22.37
C ALA A 202 9.67 5.20 -23.19
N ALA A 203 10.56 4.42 -22.55
CA ALA A 203 11.06 3.20 -23.19
C ALA A 203 9.86 2.30 -23.54
N PRO A 204 9.86 1.63 -24.71
CA PRO A 204 8.75 0.79 -25.12
C PRO A 204 8.51 -0.33 -24.08
N ALA A 205 7.34 -0.30 -23.42
CA ALA A 205 6.96 -1.32 -22.43
C ALA A 205 7.09 -2.76 -23.00
N LEU A 206 6.84 -2.90 -24.30
CA LEU A 206 6.94 -4.17 -25.00
C LEU A 206 8.37 -4.76 -25.00
N LEU A 207 9.42 -3.93 -24.99
CA LEU A 207 10.80 -4.40 -24.90
C LEU A 207 11.06 -5.06 -23.55
N LEU A 208 10.60 -4.46 -22.45
CA LEU A 208 10.69 -5.03 -21.10
C LEU A 208 9.87 -6.33 -20.99
N LEU A 209 8.65 -6.35 -21.51
CA LEU A 209 7.77 -7.52 -21.47
C LEU A 209 8.26 -8.69 -22.34
N ARG A 210 9.18 -8.47 -23.28
CA ARG A 210 9.87 -9.53 -24.03
C ARG A 210 11.07 -10.10 -23.29
N GLN A 211 11.56 -9.42 -22.25
CA GLN A 211 12.73 -9.88 -21.49
C GLN A 211 12.32 -10.91 -20.43
N ARG A 212 12.73 -12.16 -20.63
CA ARG A 212 12.41 -13.26 -19.69
C ARG A 212 12.82 -12.97 -18.25
N ARG A 213 13.92 -12.25 -18.04
CA ARG A 213 14.39 -11.86 -16.70
C ARG A 213 13.45 -10.87 -16.03
N PHE A 214 12.97 -9.88 -16.78
CA PHE A 214 11.99 -8.91 -16.30
C PHE A 214 10.67 -9.61 -15.96
N LEU A 215 10.21 -10.55 -16.78
CA LEU A 215 9.02 -11.33 -16.48
C LEU A 215 9.18 -12.20 -15.23
N LEU A 216 10.35 -12.84 -15.03
CA LEU A 216 10.64 -13.59 -13.81
C LEU A 216 10.68 -12.68 -12.58
N PHE A 217 11.27 -11.49 -12.68
CA PHE A 217 11.28 -10.49 -11.63
C PHE A 217 9.85 -10.04 -11.26
N VAL A 218 9.07 -9.64 -12.26
CA VAL A 218 7.68 -9.19 -12.05
C VAL A 218 6.81 -10.34 -11.51
N GLY A 219 6.97 -11.56 -12.05
CA GLY A 219 6.25 -12.73 -11.55
C GLY A 219 6.60 -13.07 -10.10
N ALA A 220 7.89 -13.02 -9.73
CA ALA A 220 8.33 -13.25 -8.37
C ALA A 220 7.70 -12.23 -7.41
N THR A 221 7.83 -10.94 -7.71
CA THR A 221 7.34 -9.87 -6.83
C THR A 221 5.82 -9.85 -6.76
N ALA A 222 5.11 -10.04 -7.87
CA ALA A 222 3.66 -10.07 -7.91
C ALA A 222 3.08 -11.22 -7.07
N CYS A 223 3.64 -12.44 -7.18
CA CYS A 223 3.21 -13.56 -6.37
C CYS A 223 3.52 -13.36 -4.88
N LEU A 224 4.74 -12.87 -4.53
CA LEU A 224 5.11 -12.64 -3.14
C LEU A 224 4.27 -11.54 -2.49
N GLN A 225 3.96 -10.45 -3.20
CA GLN A 225 3.07 -9.41 -2.67
C GLN A 225 1.62 -9.92 -2.57
N ALA A 226 1.13 -10.63 -3.57
CA ALA A 226 -0.21 -11.19 -3.55
C ALA A 226 -0.40 -12.29 -2.49
N SER A 227 0.68 -12.91 -2.00
CA SER A 227 0.62 -13.86 -0.88
C SER A 227 0.12 -13.26 0.44
N HIS A 228 -0.09 -11.95 0.50
CA HIS A 228 -0.69 -11.27 1.64
C HIS A 228 -2.22 -11.09 1.49
N ALA A 229 -2.82 -11.49 0.37
CA ALA A 229 -4.24 -11.22 0.08
C ALA A 229 -5.18 -11.75 1.16
N ALA A 230 -5.01 -13.00 1.62
CA ALA A 230 -5.82 -13.60 2.68
C ALA A 230 -5.72 -12.81 3.99
N PHE A 231 -4.50 -12.45 4.38
CA PHE A 231 -4.22 -11.66 5.57
C PHE A 231 -4.89 -10.28 5.50
N TYR A 232 -4.72 -9.56 4.39
CA TYR A 232 -5.28 -8.21 4.23
C TYR A 232 -6.81 -8.20 4.10
N THR A 233 -7.41 -9.28 3.63
CA THR A 233 -8.86 -9.35 3.41
C THR A 233 -9.59 -9.95 4.61
N PHE A 234 -9.13 -11.09 5.10
CA PHE A 234 -9.84 -11.90 6.08
C PHE A 234 -9.07 -12.18 7.38
N GLY A 235 -7.87 -11.65 7.56
CA GLY A 235 -7.07 -11.90 8.77
C GLY A 235 -7.81 -11.56 10.06
N THR A 236 -8.47 -10.41 10.11
CA THR A 236 -9.27 -9.99 11.28
C THR A 236 -10.48 -10.88 11.48
N LEU A 237 -11.23 -11.22 10.44
CA LEU A 237 -12.40 -12.11 10.54
C LEU A 237 -11.99 -13.51 11.00
N HIS A 238 -10.89 -14.02 10.46
CA HIS A 238 -10.34 -15.28 10.89
C HIS A 238 -9.94 -15.26 12.38
N TRP A 239 -9.22 -14.25 12.83
CA TRP A 239 -8.81 -14.14 14.23
C TRP A 239 -9.98 -13.89 15.18
N ARG A 240 -11.02 -13.17 14.76
CA ARG A 240 -12.27 -13.04 15.51
C ARG A 240 -12.97 -14.42 15.68
N SER A 241 -13.00 -15.24 14.62
CA SER A 241 -13.58 -16.59 14.69
C SER A 241 -12.83 -17.54 15.64
N LEU A 242 -11.54 -17.26 15.89
CA LEU A 242 -10.72 -17.95 16.90
C LEU A 242 -10.89 -17.38 18.32
N GLY A 243 -11.74 -16.36 18.51
CA GLY A 243 -12.01 -15.76 19.82
C GLY A 243 -11.06 -14.63 20.23
N HIS A 244 -10.16 -14.17 19.36
CA HIS A 244 -9.29 -13.06 19.67
C HIS A 244 -10.06 -11.73 19.68
N SER A 245 -9.78 -10.90 20.70
CA SER A 245 -10.40 -9.57 20.81
C SER A 245 -9.85 -8.60 19.78
N ASP A 246 -10.64 -7.56 19.42
CA ASP A 246 -10.19 -6.52 18.50
C ASP A 246 -8.92 -5.80 18.98
N ALA A 247 -8.74 -5.66 20.29
CA ALA A 247 -7.52 -5.12 20.88
C ALA A 247 -6.28 -5.99 20.55
N ALA A 248 -6.40 -7.32 20.69
CA ALA A 248 -5.35 -8.26 20.33
C ALA A 248 -5.06 -8.21 18.81
N ILE A 249 -6.12 -8.16 18.00
CA ILE A 249 -6.02 -8.07 16.54
C ILE A 249 -5.32 -6.77 16.11
N GLY A 250 -5.72 -5.61 16.68
CA GLY A 250 -5.08 -4.33 16.40
C GLY A 250 -3.58 -4.34 16.75
N LEU A 251 -3.19 -5.02 17.82
CA LEU A 251 -1.77 -5.20 18.19
C LEU A 251 -1.02 -6.06 17.17
N LEU A 252 -1.61 -7.18 16.70
CA LEU A 252 -1.01 -8.03 15.66
C LEU A 252 -0.76 -7.26 14.36
N TRP A 253 -1.68 -6.39 13.95
CA TRP A 253 -1.50 -5.53 12.77
C TRP A 253 -0.40 -4.49 13.00
N ALA A 254 -0.39 -3.84 14.16
CA ALA A 254 0.63 -2.84 14.52
C ALA A 254 2.02 -3.46 14.57
N GLU A 255 2.16 -4.65 15.13
CA GLU A 255 3.42 -5.38 15.22
C GLU A 255 4.01 -5.72 13.84
N GLY A 256 3.19 -6.19 12.91
CA GLY A 256 3.65 -6.46 11.55
C GLY A 256 4.29 -5.23 10.89
N VAL A 257 3.66 -4.05 11.05
CA VAL A 257 4.19 -2.79 10.52
C VAL A 257 5.43 -2.34 11.32
N LEU A 258 5.47 -2.55 12.63
CA LEU A 258 6.65 -2.25 13.44
C LEU A 258 7.86 -3.08 12.98
N ALA A 259 7.68 -4.37 12.74
CA ALA A 259 8.73 -5.24 12.22
C ALA A 259 9.26 -4.76 10.86
N GLU A 260 8.38 -4.26 9.98
CA GLU A 260 8.76 -3.65 8.70
C GLU A 260 9.57 -2.35 8.90
N ILE A 261 9.13 -1.45 9.78
CA ILE A 261 9.85 -0.21 10.11
C ILE A 261 11.26 -0.53 10.61
N VAL A 262 11.41 -1.51 11.50
CA VAL A 262 12.70 -1.96 12.00
C VAL A 262 13.57 -2.48 10.85
N LEU A 263 13.04 -3.33 9.98
CA LEU A 263 13.80 -3.82 8.83
C LEU A 263 14.28 -2.67 7.94
N PHE A 264 13.42 -1.69 7.63
CA PHE A 264 13.79 -0.56 6.78
C PHE A 264 14.83 0.35 7.44
N ALA A 265 14.76 0.58 8.75
CA ALA A 265 15.78 1.33 9.49
C ALA A 265 17.17 0.68 9.41
N PHE A 266 17.22 -0.65 9.36
CA PHE A 266 18.45 -1.42 9.25
C PHE A 266 18.77 -1.89 7.81
N ALA A 267 18.02 -1.49 6.81
CA ALA A 267 18.16 -1.97 5.42
C ALA A 267 19.55 -1.73 4.82
N ARG A 268 20.25 -0.63 5.25
CA ARG A 268 21.64 -0.32 4.85
C ARG A 268 22.66 -1.36 5.33
N HIS A 269 22.34 -2.09 6.40
CA HIS A 269 23.24 -3.10 6.99
C HIS A 269 23.01 -4.50 6.41
N LEU A 270 22.01 -4.67 5.54
CA LEU A 270 21.77 -5.95 4.88
C LEU A 270 22.96 -6.28 3.96
N PRO A 271 23.51 -7.51 4.06
CA PRO A 271 24.68 -7.90 3.29
C PRO A 271 24.47 -7.66 1.78
N ALA A 272 25.44 -6.97 1.17
CA ALA A 272 25.39 -6.70 -0.29
C ALA A 272 25.35 -8.01 -1.12
N LYS A 273 25.99 -9.08 -0.60
CA LYS A 273 25.99 -10.41 -1.23
C LYS A 273 24.63 -11.03 -1.44
N LEU A 274 23.62 -10.66 -0.64
CA LEU A 274 22.24 -11.13 -0.81
C LEU A 274 21.65 -10.62 -2.14
N GLY A 275 22.00 -9.41 -2.58
CA GLY A 275 21.41 -8.80 -3.77
C GLY A 275 19.88 -8.68 -3.67
N GLY A 276 19.25 -8.18 -4.72
CA GLY A 276 17.78 -8.09 -4.75
C GLY A 276 17.12 -9.47 -4.83
N THR A 277 17.68 -10.39 -5.61
CA THR A 277 17.12 -11.74 -5.78
C THR A 277 17.20 -12.58 -4.51
N GLY A 278 18.30 -12.47 -3.73
CA GLY A 278 18.42 -13.14 -2.43
C GLY A 278 17.35 -12.68 -1.44
N LEU A 279 17.03 -11.39 -1.45
CA LEU A 279 15.94 -10.85 -0.62
C LEU A 279 14.56 -11.38 -1.04
N LEU A 280 14.31 -11.59 -2.35
CA LEU A 280 13.08 -12.23 -2.82
C LEU A 280 13.01 -13.71 -2.37
N LEU A 281 14.13 -14.43 -2.34
CA LEU A 281 14.18 -15.80 -1.84
C LEU A 281 13.92 -15.87 -0.33
N ILE A 282 14.46 -14.92 0.45
CA ILE A 282 14.15 -14.78 1.88
C ILE A 282 12.64 -14.53 2.08
N ALA A 283 12.06 -13.65 1.26
CA ALA A 283 10.62 -13.37 1.33
C ALA A 283 9.78 -14.60 0.99
N ALA A 284 10.19 -15.39 0.01
CA ALA A 284 9.52 -16.65 -0.35
C ALA A 284 9.61 -17.67 0.79
N ALA A 285 10.79 -17.89 1.36
CA ALA A 285 10.98 -18.80 2.48
C ALA A 285 10.18 -18.36 3.72
N GLY A 286 10.22 -17.04 4.03
CA GLY A 286 9.40 -16.45 5.08
C GLY A 286 7.91 -16.63 4.83
N GLY A 287 7.44 -16.48 3.59
CA GLY A 287 6.04 -16.70 3.20
C GLY A 287 5.61 -18.15 3.33
N LEU A 288 6.44 -19.09 2.87
CA LEU A 288 6.18 -20.51 3.04
C LEU A 288 6.04 -20.88 4.53
N LEU A 289 6.97 -20.43 5.38
CA LEU A 289 6.92 -20.69 6.83
C LEU A 289 5.71 -20.01 7.47
N ARG A 290 5.55 -18.68 7.25
CA ARG A 290 4.49 -17.88 7.88
C ARG A 290 3.11 -18.42 7.57
N TRP A 291 2.80 -18.59 6.29
CA TRP A 291 1.44 -18.94 5.88
C TRP A 291 1.09 -20.41 6.19
N SER A 292 2.04 -21.34 6.11
CA SER A 292 1.80 -22.73 6.50
C SER A 292 1.45 -22.86 7.98
N ILE A 293 2.12 -22.10 8.84
CA ILE A 293 1.84 -22.14 10.28
C ILE A 293 0.55 -21.36 10.58
N THR A 294 0.34 -20.17 9.95
CA THR A 294 -0.87 -19.34 10.15
C THR A 294 -2.14 -20.12 9.79
N ALA A 295 -2.09 -21.04 8.83
CA ALA A 295 -3.24 -21.86 8.43
C ALA A 295 -3.87 -22.67 9.59
N GLY A 296 -3.10 -23.01 10.61
CA GLY A 296 -3.57 -23.75 11.80
C GLY A 296 -3.21 -23.09 13.13
N ALA A 297 -2.70 -21.85 13.11
CA ALA A 297 -2.31 -21.15 14.34
C ALA A 297 -3.51 -20.54 15.04
N GLU A 298 -3.80 -20.97 16.27
CA GLU A 298 -4.87 -20.44 17.12
C GLU A 298 -4.31 -19.68 18.33
N ASP A 299 -3.11 -20.05 18.77
CA ASP A 299 -2.46 -19.44 19.94
C ASP A 299 -2.00 -18.00 19.63
N TYR A 300 -2.33 -17.08 20.53
CA TYR A 300 -2.03 -15.65 20.35
C TYR A 300 -0.52 -15.37 20.28
N LEU A 301 0.30 -16.02 21.13
CA LEU A 301 1.74 -15.80 21.14
C LEU A 301 2.38 -16.30 19.84
N LEU A 302 1.90 -17.43 19.32
CA LEU A 302 2.33 -17.93 18.01
C LEU A 302 1.97 -16.95 16.90
N LEU A 303 0.75 -16.37 16.94
CA LEU A 303 0.36 -15.32 15.96
C LEU A 303 1.27 -14.10 16.06
N VAL A 304 1.63 -13.63 17.26
CA VAL A 304 2.62 -12.56 17.48
C VAL A 304 3.95 -12.89 16.81
N LEU A 305 4.51 -14.05 17.05
CA LEU A 305 5.77 -14.48 16.42
C LEU A 305 5.68 -14.52 14.88
N LEU A 306 4.52 -14.94 14.35
CA LEU A 306 4.28 -14.97 12.90
C LEU A 306 4.12 -13.58 12.29
N GLN A 307 3.63 -12.58 13.05
CA GLN A 307 3.55 -11.20 12.57
C GLN A 307 4.95 -10.57 12.39
N ALA A 308 5.93 -10.91 13.23
CA ALA A 308 7.31 -10.46 13.04
C ALA A 308 7.90 -10.88 11.68
N LEU A 309 7.44 -12.01 11.11
CA LEU A 309 7.81 -12.45 9.76
C LEU A 309 7.29 -11.53 8.65
N HIS A 310 6.42 -10.54 8.96
CA HIS A 310 5.99 -9.54 7.98
C HIS A 310 7.18 -8.75 7.41
N ALA A 311 8.18 -8.46 8.23
CA ALA A 311 9.43 -7.88 7.78
C ALA A 311 10.12 -8.71 6.68
N ALA A 312 10.15 -10.04 6.83
CA ALA A 312 10.71 -10.92 5.81
C ALA A 312 9.79 -11.01 4.58
N THR A 313 8.49 -11.26 4.76
CA THR A 313 7.56 -11.53 3.65
C THR A 313 7.27 -10.30 2.81
N PHE A 314 7.02 -9.15 3.44
CA PHE A 314 6.74 -7.87 2.75
C PHE A 314 8.00 -7.02 2.59
N GLY A 315 8.68 -6.72 3.71
CA GLY A 315 9.79 -5.78 3.73
C GLY A 315 10.96 -6.22 2.86
N ALA A 316 11.42 -7.49 3.00
CA ALA A 316 12.52 -7.99 2.18
C ALA A 316 12.13 -8.10 0.70
N ALA A 317 10.88 -8.49 0.38
CA ALA A 317 10.38 -8.49 -0.99
C ALA A 317 10.44 -7.08 -1.60
N HIS A 318 10.01 -6.05 -0.85
CA HIS A 318 10.03 -4.67 -1.31
C HIS A 318 11.45 -4.15 -1.54
N ILE A 319 12.37 -4.33 -0.57
CA ILE A 319 13.77 -3.92 -0.72
C ILE A 319 14.42 -4.66 -1.90
N GLY A 320 14.16 -5.97 -2.03
CA GLY A 320 14.67 -6.79 -3.12
C GLY A 320 14.19 -6.30 -4.47
N ALA A 321 12.91 -5.96 -4.59
CA ALA A 321 12.33 -5.40 -5.81
C ALA A 321 12.95 -4.05 -6.18
N MET A 322 13.10 -3.14 -5.21
CA MET A 322 13.70 -1.81 -5.45
C MET A 322 15.17 -1.92 -5.88
N ARG A 323 15.96 -2.82 -5.27
CA ARG A 323 17.34 -3.09 -5.70
C ARG A 323 17.39 -3.62 -7.13
N LEU A 324 16.55 -4.61 -7.48
CA LEU A 324 16.51 -5.16 -8.84
C LEU A 324 16.09 -4.13 -9.89
N LEU A 325 15.15 -3.25 -9.58
CA LEU A 325 14.77 -2.15 -10.47
C LEU A 325 15.89 -1.14 -10.64
N SER A 326 16.57 -0.78 -9.55
CA SER A 326 17.69 0.18 -9.57
C SER A 326 18.89 -0.37 -10.36
N ASP A 327 19.23 -1.64 -10.14
CA ASP A 327 20.43 -2.26 -10.72
C ASP A 327 20.19 -2.78 -12.15
N GLY A 328 18.94 -3.15 -12.46
CA GLY A 328 18.57 -3.83 -13.71
C GLY A 328 18.04 -2.91 -14.81
N CYS A 329 17.69 -1.66 -14.51
CA CYS A 329 17.08 -0.75 -15.49
C CYS A 329 17.97 0.44 -15.80
N ALA A 330 18.13 0.74 -17.09
CA ALA A 330 18.70 2.01 -17.52
C ALA A 330 17.78 3.18 -17.06
N PRO A 331 18.34 4.40 -16.82
CA PRO A 331 17.56 5.54 -16.29
C PRO A 331 16.33 5.93 -17.11
N ASP A 332 16.37 5.75 -18.43
CA ASP A 332 15.27 6.02 -19.36
C ASP A 332 14.16 4.95 -19.32
N ALA A 333 14.49 3.72 -18.95
CA ALA A 333 13.55 2.61 -18.82
C ALA A 333 12.97 2.46 -17.39
N SER A 334 13.60 3.07 -16.39
CA SER A 334 13.27 2.90 -14.96
C SER A 334 11.81 3.22 -14.64
N ALA A 335 11.27 4.33 -15.14
CA ALA A 335 9.88 4.72 -14.89
C ALA A 335 8.88 3.71 -15.50
N THR A 336 9.14 3.23 -16.72
CA THR A 336 8.31 2.22 -17.39
C THR A 336 8.36 0.89 -16.63
N ALA A 337 9.56 0.46 -16.22
CA ALA A 337 9.75 -0.77 -15.45
C ALA A 337 9.02 -0.71 -14.11
N GLN A 338 9.09 0.42 -13.39
CA GLN A 338 8.38 0.62 -12.13
C GLN A 338 6.86 0.63 -12.31
N SER A 339 6.36 1.22 -13.39
CA SER A 339 4.93 1.21 -13.71
C SER A 339 4.42 -0.20 -14.00
N LEU A 340 5.16 -0.99 -14.79
CA LEU A 340 4.82 -2.38 -15.07
C LEU A 340 4.89 -3.26 -13.81
N TYR A 341 5.91 -3.08 -12.98
CA TYR A 341 6.02 -3.73 -11.67
C TYR A 341 4.82 -3.43 -10.78
N SER A 342 4.45 -2.14 -10.64
CA SER A 342 3.32 -1.73 -9.82
C SER A 342 1.99 -2.26 -10.35
N ALA A 343 1.81 -2.23 -11.68
CA ALA A 343 0.61 -2.76 -12.33
C ALA A 343 0.46 -4.27 -12.12
N ALA A 344 1.53 -5.03 -12.30
CA ALA A 344 1.51 -6.48 -12.10
C ALA A 344 1.25 -6.86 -10.64
N ASN A 345 1.90 -6.18 -9.67
CA ASN A 345 1.66 -6.41 -8.24
C ASN A 345 0.21 -6.12 -7.86
N SER A 346 -0.35 -4.98 -8.30
CA SER A 346 -1.73 -4.63 -8.00
C SER A 346 -2.73 -5.59 -8.67
N SER A 347 -2.48 -5.99 -9.91
CA SER A 347 -3.33 -6.95 -10.62
C SER A 347 -3.33 -8.32 -9.95
N MET A 348 -2.15 -8.84 -9.60
CA MET A 348 -2.03 -10.13 -8.94
C MET A 348 -2.64 -10.09 -7.52
N LEU A 349 -2.43 -9.00 -6.77
CA LEU A 349 -3.06 -8.82 -5.47
C LEU A 349 -4.60 -8.77 -5.60
N ALA A 350 -5.14 -8.07 -6.58
CA ALA A 350 -6.58 -8.02 -6.84
C ALA A 350 -7.14 -9.40 -7.19
N LEU A 351 -6.47 -10.15 -8.07
CA LEU A 351 -6.87 -11.52 -8.43
C LEU A 351 -6.82 -12.45 -7.22
N ALA A 352 -5.77 -12.38 -6.42
CA ALA A 352 -5.66 -13.16 -5.20
C ALA A 352 -6.74 -12.77 -4.18
N THR A 353 -7.01 -11.46 -4.00
CA THR A 353 -8.09 -10.97 -3.14
C THR A 353 -9.45 -11.49 -3.60
N LEU A 354 -9.71 -11.49 -4.90
CA LEU A 354 -10.95 -12.05 -5.46
C LEU A 354 -11.07 -13.56 -5.17
N ALA A 355 -9.98 -14.30 -5.32
CA ALA A 355 -9.97 -15.74 -5.15
C ALA A 355 -10.14 -16.19 -3.68
N VAL A 356 -9.65 -15.41 -2.70
CA VAL A 356 -9.71 -15.81 -1.28
C VAL A 356 -11.11 -15.75 -0.68
N GLY A 357 -12.05 -14.98 -1.23
CA GLY A 357 -13.42 -14.90 -0.71
C GLY A 357 -14.17 -16.24 -0.72
N PRO A 358 -14.32 -16.88 -1.89
CA PRO A 358 -14.92 -18.21 -1.97
C PRO A 358 -14.20 -19.26 -1.11
N ILE A 359 -12.84 -19.19 -1.03
CA ILE A 359 -12.06 -20.14 -0.22
C ILE A 359 -12.33 -19.94 1.27
N PHE A 360 -12.42 -18.69 1.73
CA PHE A 360 -12.73 -18.37 3.14
C PHE A 360 -14.12 -18.88 3.54
N ALA A 361 -15.09 -18.79 2.64
CA ALA A 361 -16.45 -19.31 2.86
C ALA A 361 -16.48 -20.83 3.06
N LEU A 362 -15.50 -21.57 2.54
CA LEU A 362 -15.40 -23.02 2.67
C LEU A 362 -14.72 -23.48 3.98
N GLY A 363 -13.83 -22.64 4.56
CA GLY A 363 -13.13 -23.03 5.77
C GLY A 363 -12.01 -22.10 6.24
N GLY A 364 -12.34 -21.02 6.91
CA GLY A 364 -11.48 -20.14 7.73
C GLY A 364 -9.99 -20.09 7.37
N GLY A 365 -9.15 -20.73 8.17
CA GLY A 365 -7.69 -20.77 8.01
C GLY A 365 -7.18 -21.42 6.72
N ALA A 366 -8.00 -22.21 6.03
CA ALA A 366 -7.59 -22.88 4.77
C ALA A 366 -7.17 -21.90 3.67
N ILE A 367 -7.62 -20.64 3.73
CA ILE A 367 -7.20 -19.59 2.78
C ILE A 367 -5.69 -19.36 2.76
N TYR A 368 -5.00 -19.61 3.87
CA TYR A 368 -3.55 -19.40 3.95
C TYR A 368 -2.74 -20.40 3.11
N TRP A 369 -3.31 -21.58 2.78
CA TRP A 369 -2.66 -22.50 1.84
C TRP A 369 -2.57 -21.94 0.41
N ALA A 370 -3.53 -21.12 0.02
CA ALA A 370 -3.42 -20.37 -1.25
C ALA A 370 -2.24 -19.35 -1.20
N MET A 371 -1.97 -18.78 -0.03
CA MET A 371 -0.82 -17.88 0.17
C MET A 371 0.52 -18.63 0.17
N VAL A 372 0.53 -19.88 0.68
CA VAL A 372 1.69 -20.79 0.54
C VAL A 372 1.99 -21.05 -0.93
N LEU A 373 0.97 -21.36 -1.73
CA LEU A 373 1.12 -21.59 -3.17
C LEU A 373 1.68 -20.36 -3.90
N LEU A 374 1.16 -19.16 -3.61
CA LEU A 374 1.69 -17.92 -4.17
C LEU A 374 3.14 -17.67 -3.75
N SER A 375 3.49 -17.93 -2.49
CA SER A 375 4.86 -17.82 -2.01
C SER A 375 5.80 -18.81 -2.71
N LEU A 376 5.33 -20.03 -2.97
CA LEU A 376 6.07 -21.04 -3.73
C LEU A 376 6.29 -20.60 -5.19
N CYS A 377 5.24 -20.14 -5.87
CA CYS A 377 5.33 -19.64 -7.23
C CYS A 377 6.31 -18.46 -7.33
N GLY A 378 6.19 -17.49 -6.41
CA GLY A 378 7.11 -16.36 -6.33
C GLY A 378 8.54 -16.79 -6.06
N GLY A 379 8.75 -17.75 -5.16
CA GLY A 379 10.05 -18.35 -4.87
C GLY A 379 10.67 -19.08 -6.05
N LEU A 380 9.88 -19.82 -6.82
CA LEU A 380 10.35 -20.48 -8.05
C LEU A 380 10.79 -19.45 -9.10
N CYS A 381 10.02 -18.40 -9.32
CA CYS A 381 10.42 -17.31 -10.20
C CYS A 381 11.71 -16.64 -9.72
N ALA A 382 11.85 -16.36 -8.42
CA ALA A 382 13.06 -15.81 -7.84
C ALA A 382 14.26 -16.74 -7.97
N LEU A 383 14.08 -18.06 -7.78
CA LEU A 383 15.13 -19.06 -7.97
C LEU A 383 15.59 -19.15 -9.42
N LEU A 384 14.67 -19.12 -10.37
CA LEU A 384 15.01 -19.07 -11.81
C LEU A 384 15.74 -17.79 -12.18
N LEU A 385 15.40 -16.67 -11.56
CA LEU A 385 16.10 -15.40 -11.72
C LEU A 385 17.50 -15.47 -11.09
N TRP A 386 17.66 -16.08 -9.93
CA TRP A 386 18.93 -16.28 -9.23
C TRP A 386 19.93 -17.08 -10.06
N ARG A 387 19.47 -18.14 -10.72
CA ARG A 387 20.32 -18.97 -11.60
C ARG A 387 20.85 -18.23 -12.84
N ARG A 388 20.30 -17.06 -13.15
CA ARG A 388 20.64 -16.22 -14.32
C ARG A 388 21.29 -14.90 -13.92
N ARG A 389 21.86 -14.81 -12.71
CA ARG A 389 22.36 -13.58 -12.09
C ARG A 389 23.57 -12.92 -12.76
N ASP A 390 24.30 -13.67 -13.65
CA ASP A 390 25.54 -13.19 -14.24
C ASP A 390 25.37 -11.97 -15.18
N ASN A 391 24.14 -11.56 -15.43
CA ASN A 391 23.81 -10.36 -16.21
C ASN A 391 22.45 -9.82 -15.77
N LEU A 392 22.43 -8.95 -14.73
CA LEU A 392 21.18 -8.45 -14.12
C LEU A 392 20.48 -7.34 -14.92
N GLN A 393 21.04 -6.88 -16.04
CA GLN A 393 20.39 -5.87 -16.87
C GLN A 393 19.12 -6.42 -17.52
N PHE A 394 17.99 -5.72 -17.32
CA PHE A 394 16.72 -6.02 -17.97
C PHE A 394 16.67 -5.51 -19.41
N ILE A 395 17.44 -4.45 -19.74
CA ILE A 395 17.65 -3.96 -21.10
C ILE A 395 19.16 -3.74 -21.24
N ALA A 396 19.79 -4.44 -22.17
CA ALA A 396 21.14 -4.09 -22.62
C ALA A 396 21.04 -2.75 -23.35
N THR A 397 21.92 -1.82 -23.01
CA THR A 397 22.10 -0.55 -23.71
C THR A 397 22.53 -0.76 -25.15
#